data_8725b265c61d110f29d5bbb38d106ecf
#
_entry.id   8725b265c61d110f29d5bbb38d106ecf
#
_cell.length_a   1.000
_cell.length_b   1.000
_cell.length_c   1.000
_cell.angle_alpha   90.00
_cell.angle_beta   90.00
_cell.angle_gamma   90.00
#
_symmetry.space_group_name_H-M   'P 1'
#
loop_
_entity.id
_entity.type
_entity.pdbx_description
1 polymer ?
#
loop_
_entity_poly.entity_id
_entity_poly.type
_entity_poly.pdbx_seq_one_letter_code
_entity_poly.pdbx_strand_id
1 'polypeptide(L)'
;SDDEVDRAIRDAEQYAEQDEARRDAMLAREEAQRLANEADQALAQKGKQLEKDEKKQIKADVAAVRKLLSKKVDKVDEADVAALRTASEQLERSSARARNLVQQG
;
A
#
# COMPACT_ATOMS: atom_id res chain seq x y z
N SER A 1 11.00 16.31 39.96
CA SER A 1 10.79 17.71 39.58
C SER A 1 9.86 17.81 38.37
N ASP A 2 9.30 18.98 38.15
CA ASP A 2 8.38 19.23 37.05
C ASP A 2 9.04 18.97 35.68
N ASP A 3 10.34 19.27 35.56
CA ASP A 3 11.10 19.06 34.34
C ASP A 3 11.23 17.58 33.97
N GLU A 4 11.39 16.72 34.97
CA GLU A 4 11.47 15.27 34.74
C GLU A 4 10.13 14.70 34.32
N VAL A 5 9.04 15.17 34.93
CA VAL A 5 7.68 14.77 34.58
C VAL A 5 7.36 15.22 33.12
N ASP A 6 7.68 16.47 32.82
CA ASP A 6 7.43 17.02 31.48
C ASP A 6 8.21 16.25 30.40
N ARG A 7 9.46 15.88 30.71
CA ARG A 7 10.28 15.08 29.80
C ARG A 7 9.69 13.70 29.58
N ALA A 8 9.24 13.06 30.67
CA ALA A 8 8.61 11.73 30.58
C ALA A 8 7.34 11.76 29.73
N ILE A 9 6.53 12.82 29.88
CA ILE A 9 5.31 12.99 29.09
C ILE A 9 5.65 13.16 27.61
N ARG A 10 6.63 14.01 27.28
CA ARG A 10 7.05 14.24 25.90
C ARG A 10 7.62 12.97 25.27
N ASP A 11 8.42 12.22 26.01
CA ASP A 11 8.99 10.95 25.53
C ASP A 11 7.88 9.94 25.23
N ALA A 12 6.88 9.87 26.11
CA ALA A 12 5.74 8.97 25.94
C ALA A 12 4.91 9.36 24.71
N GLU A 13 4.70 10.67 24.51
CA GLU A 13 3.96 11.18 23.34
C GLU A 13 4.70 10.87 22.05
N GLN A 14 6.02 11.08 22.01
CA GLN A 14 6.84 10.77 20.84
C GLN A 14 6.81 9.27 20.53
N TYR A 15 6.88 8.44 21.57
CA TYR A 15 6.81 6.99 21.40
C TYR A 15 5.46 6.57 20.80
N ALA A 16 4.37 7.16 21.31
CA ALA A 16 3.02 6.86 20.81
C ALA A 16 2.86 7.27 19.34
N GLU A 17 3.39 8.45 18.97
CA GLU A 17 3.35 8.93 17.59
C GLU A 17 4.15 8.02 16.65
N GLN A 18 5.33 7.58 17.08
CA GLN A 18 6.17 6.67 16.29
C GLN A 18 5.49 5.31 16.13
N ASP A 19 4.85 4.80 17.18
CA ASP A 19 4.15 3.54 17.14
C ASP A 19 2.93 3.60 16.20
N GLU A 20 2.18 4.71 16.25
CA GLU A 20 1.05 4.95 15.34
C GLU A 20 1.52 5.03 13.89
N ALA A 21 2.60 5.77 13.62
CA ALA A 21 3.16 5.90 12.29
C ALA A 21 3.62 4.54 11.74
N ARG A 22 4.20 3.71 12.60
CA ARG A 22 4.63 2.35 12.22
C ARG A 22 3.43 1.47 11.88
N ARG A 23 2.35 1.55 12.66
CA ARG A 23 1.12 0.80 12.38
C ARG A 23 0.49 1.25 11.08
N ASP A 24 0.43 2.57 10.83
CA ASP A 24 -0.09 3.11 9.57
C ASP A 24 0.70 2.60 8.37
N ALA A 25 2.03 2.59 8.48
CA ALA A 25 2.90 2.08 7.43
C ALA A 25 2.63 0.60 7.17
N MET A 26 2.47 -0.19 8.23
CA MET A 26 2.17 -1.63 8.09
C MET A 26 0.83 -1.87 7.41
N LEU A 27 -0.20 -1.12 7.78
CA LEU A 27 -1.54 -1.23 7.18
C LEU A 27 -1.49 -0.85 5.70
N ALA A 28 -0.79 0.24 5.37
CA ALA A 28 -0.64 0.66 3.97
C ALA A 28 0.07 -0.41 3.14
N ARG A 29 1.09 -1.05 3.70
CA ARG A 29 1.83 -2.11 3.02
C ARG A 29 1.00 -3.37 2.84
N GLU A 30 0.23 -3.76 3.84
CA GLU A 30 -0.67 -4.92 3.75
C GLU A 30 -1.72 -4.72 2.67
N GLU A 31 -2.34 -3.54 2.63
CA GLU A 31 -3.34 -3.20 1.62
C GLU A 31 -2.73 -3.20 0.21
N ALA A 32 -1.56 -2.59 0.06
CA ALA A 32 -0.85 -2.56 -1.23
C ALA A 32 -0.49 -3.96 -1.71
N GLN A 33 0.00 -4.81 -0.81
CA GLN A 33 0.35 -6.19 -1.12
C GLN A 33 -0.87 -6.99 -1.55
N ARG A 34 -1.99 -6.82 -0.84
CA ARG A 34 -3.26 -7.48 -1.17
C ARG A 34 -3.73 -7.09 -2.57
N LEU A 35 -3.74 -5.78 -2.86
CA LEU A 35 -4.16 -5.28 -4.17
C LEU A 35 -3.26 -5.79 -5.30
N ALA A 36 -1.95 -5.78 -5.10
CA ALA A 36 -1.00 -6.27 -6.10
C ALA A 36 -1.23 -7.76 -6.39
N ASN A 37 -1.45 -8.56 -5.34
CA ASN A 37 -1.72 -9.99 -5.49
C ASN A 37 -3.05 -10.25 -6.20
N GLU A 38 -4.10 -9.51 -5.84
CA GLU A 38 -5.41 -9.64 -6.48
C GLU A 38 -5.36 -9.22 -7.95
N ALA A 39 -4.62 -8.15 -8.27
CA ALA A 39 -4.45 -7.69 -9.64
C ALA A 39 -3.69 -8.73 -10.48
N ASP A 40 -2.63 -9.32 -9.94
CA ASP A 40 -1.90 -10.39 -10.62
C ASP A 40 -2.80 -11.60 -10.89
N GLN A 41 -3.61 -11.98 -9.91
CA GLN A 41 -4.57 -13.07 -10.06
C GLN A 41 -5.58 -12.77 -11.16
N ALA A 42 -6.10 -11.53 -11.18
CA ALA A 42 -7.06 -11.11 -12.20
C ALA A 42 -6.45 -11.14 -13.60
N LEU A 43 -5.20 -10.69 -13.74
CA LEU A 43 -4.48 -10.77 -15.01
C LEU A 43 -4.32 -12.22 -15.49
N ALA A 44 -4.00 -13.12 -14.56
CA ALA A 44 -3.82 -14.53 -14.88
C ALA A 44 -5.13 -15.20 -15.27
N GLN A 45 -6.21 -14.94 -14.54
CA GLN A 45 -7.49 -15.64 -14.73
C GLN A 45 -8.37 -15.01 -15.79
N LYS A 46 -8.35 -13.69 -15.92
CA LYS A 46 -9.28 -12.94 -16.78
C LYS A 46 -8.59 -12.10 -17.84
N GLY A 47 -7.29 -12.28 -18.03
CA GLY A 47 -6.52 -11.48 -18.99
C GLY A 47 -7.08 -11.49 -20.40
N LYS A 48 -7.67 -12.60 -20.84
CA LYS A 48 -8.26 -12.72 -22.19
C LYS A 48 -9.50 -11.85 -22.36
N GLN A 49 -10.15 -11.46 -21.27
CA GLN A 49 -11.34 -10.61 -21.30
C GLN A 49 -11.00 -9.13 -21.18
N LEU A 50 -9.71 -8.80 -20.99
CA LEU A 50 -9.24 -7.44 -20.82
C LEU A 50 -8.65 -6.90 -22.12
N GLU A 51 -8.87 -5.60 -22.34
CA GLU A 51 -8.24 -4.89 -23.45
C GLU A 51 -6.72 -4.84 -23.24
N LYS A 52 -5.98 -4.77 -24.32
CA LYS A 52 -4.51 -4.73 -24.30
C LYS A 52 -4.00 -3.56 -23.46
N ASP A 53 -4.58 -2.38 -23.63
CA ASP A 53 -4.18 -1.18 -22.88
C ASP A 53 -4.53 -1.31 -21.40
N GLU A 54 -5.66 -1.93 -21.08
CA GLU A 54 -6.07 -2.18 -19.71
C GLU A 54 -5.06 -3.10 -19.00
N LYS A 55 -4.68 -4.20 -19.66
CA LYS A 55 -3.67 -5.11 -19.10
C LYS A 55 -2.34 -4.41 -18.86
N LYS A 56 -1.93 -3.59 -19.83
CA LYS A 56 -0.67 -2.84 -19.74
C LYS A 56 -0.69 -1.89 -18.55
N GLN A 57 -1.81 -1.18 -18.36
CA GLN A 57 -1.95 -0.25 -17.24
C GLN A 57 -1.91 -0.98 -15.89
N ILE A 58 -2.61 -2.09 -15.77
CA ILE A 58 -2.63 -2.88 -14.53
C ILE A 58 -1.22 -3.37 -14.22
N LYS A 59 -0.51 -3.91 -15.20
CA LYS A 59 0.87 -4.39 -15.01
C LYS A 59 1.80 -3.26 -14.54
N ALA A 60 1.67 -2.08 -15.13
CA ALA A 60 2.47 -0.92 -14.76
C ALA A 60 2.18 -0.50 -13.31
N ASP A 61 0.89 -0.50 -12.93
CA ASP A 61 0.48 -0.09 -11.59
C ASP A 61 0.89 -1.12 -10.53
N VAL A 62 0.83 -2.41 -10.84
CA VAL A 62 1.36 -3.46 -9.96
C VAL A 62 2.87 -3.27 -9.76
N ALA A 63 3.60 -3.02 -10.85
CA ALA A 63 5.05 -2.82 -10.76
C ALA A 63 5.40 -1.60 -9.89
N ALA A 64 4.64 -0.51 -10.01
CA ALA A 64 4.84 0.69 -9.21
C ALA A 64 4.64 0.40 -7.72
N VAL A 65 3.57 -0.34 -7.37
CA VAL A 65 3.29 -0.73 -5.98
C VAL A 65 4.41 -1.63 -5.46
N ARG A 66 4.82 -2.65 -6.20
CA ARG A 66 5.85 -3.59 -5.75
C ARG A 66 7.20 -2.92 -5.57
N LYS A 67 7.52 -1.93 -6.40
CA LYS A 67 8.76 -1.16 -6.25
C LYS A 67 8.77 -0.43 -4.90
N LEU A 68 7.65 0.19 -4.52
CA LEU A 68 7.53 0.87 -3.24
C LEU A 68 7.55 -0.13 -2.08
N LEU A 69 6.97 -1.31 -2.24
CA LEU A 69 6.98 -2.36 -1.23
C LEU A 69 8.37 -2.96 -1.00
N SER A 70 9.27 -2.81 -1.96
CA SER A 70 10.63 -3.35 -1.83
C SER A 70 11.48 -2.61 -0.80
N LYS A 71 11.07 -1.41 -0.39
CA LYS A 71 11.77 -0.65 0.65
C LYS A 71 11.52 -1.29 2.02
N LYS A 72 12.57 -1.41 2.83
CA LYS A 72 12.45 -2.02 4.17
C LYS A 72 11.56 -1.19 5.08
N VAL A 73 10.72 -1.88 5.88
CA VAL A 73 9.72 -1.25 6.75
C VAL A 73 10.35 -0.26 7.74
N ASP A 74 11.51 -0.58 8.28
CA ASP A 74 12.21 0.26 9.25
C ASP A 74 12.74 1.57 8.65
N LYS A 75 12.77 1.68 7.31
CA LYS A 75 13.25 2.86 6.59
C LYS A 75 12.13 3.64 5.90
N VAL A 76 10.88 3.23 6.12
CA VAL A 76 9.71 3.86 5.49
C VAL A 76 9.32 5.11 6.30
N ASP A 77 9.27 6.26 5.65
CA ASP A 77 8.82 7.52 6.26
C ASP A 77 7.41 7.89 5.79
N GLU A 78 6.91 9.04 6.25
CA GLU A 78 5.56 9.50 5.89
C GLU A 78 5.38 9.71 4.39
N ALA A 79 6.42 10.21 3.70
CA ALA A 79 6.38 10.42 2.26
C ALA A 79 6.28 9.08 1.53
N ASP A 80 6.98 8.06 2.02
CA ASP A 80 6.89 6.71 1.46
C ASP A 80 5.50 6.10 1.63
N VAL A 81 4.89 6.30 2.80
CA VAL A 81 3.52 5.83 3.07
C VAL A 81 2.53 6.53 2.13
N ALA A 82 2.66 7.85 1.98
CA ALA A 82 1.79 8.62 1.08
C ALA A 82 1.94 8.15 -0.37
N ALA A 83 3.17 7.94 -0.82
CA ALA A 83 3.45 7.44 -2.18
C ALA A 83 2.82 6.06 -2.39
N LEU A 84 2.94 5.19 -1.39
CA LEU A 84 2.37 3.84 -1.44
C LEU A 84 0.85 3.88 -1.51
N ARG A 85 0.20 4.74 -0.71
CA ARG A 85 -1.25 4.90 -0.74
C ARG A 85 -1.73 5.42 -2.09
N THR A 86 -1.02 6.39 -2.67
CA THR A 86 -1.34 6.93 -3.99
C THR A 86 -1.22 5.84 -5.07
N ALA A 87 -0.13 5.08 -5.05
CA ALA A 87 0.07 3.99 -6.00
C ALA A 87 -0.98 2.89 -5.83
N SER A 88 -1.36 2.58 -4.59
CA SER A 88 -2.40 1.60 -4.29
C SER A 88 -3.76 2.04 -4.79
N GLU A 89 -4.12 3.30 -4.60
CA GLU A 89 -5.38 3.87 -5.10
C GLU A 89 -5.44 3.82 -6.63
N GLN A 90 -4.32 4.13 -7.28
CA GLN A 90 -4.24 4.04 -8.74
C GLN A 90 -4.43 2.59 -9.20
N LEU A 91 -3.78 1.64 -8.55
CA LEU A 91 -3.93 0.21 -8.85
C LEU A 91 -5.37 -0.25 -8.60
N GLU A 92 -5.97 0.19 -7.51
CA GLU A 92 -7.36 -0.15 -7.19
C GLU A 92 -8.29 0.26 -8.34
N ARG A 93 -8.12 1.47 -8.85
CA ARG A 93 -8.92 1.98 -9.97
C ARG A 93 -8.67 1.20 -11.26
N SER A 94 -7.41 1.03 -11.64
CA SER A 94 -7.07 0.38 -12.91
C SER A 94 -7.45 -1.09 -12.94
N SER A 95 -7.40 -1.77 -11.80
CA SER A 95 -7.67 -3.21 -11.70
C SER A 95 -9.10 -3.54 -11.27
N ALA A 96 -9.93 -2.54 -10.99
CA ALA A 96 -11.28 -2.77 -10.42
C ALA A 96 -12.13 -3.69 -11.29
N ARG A 97 -12.18 -3.42 -12.60
CA ARG A 97 -12.97 -4.25 -13.52
C ARG A 97 -12.44 -5.68 -13.60
N ALA A 98 -11.13 -5.83 -13.69
CA ALA A 98 -10.48 -7.15 -13.77
C ALA A 98 -10.75 -7.96 -12.50
N ARG A 99 -10.60 -7.34 -11.32
CA ARG A 99 -10.87 -8.01 -10.04
C ARG A 99 -12.34 -8.40 -9.90
N ASN A 100 -13.22 -7.54 -10.38
CA ASN A 100 -14.66 -7.81 -10.36
C ASN A 100 -15.01 -9.02 -11.24
N LEU A 101 -14.35 -9.17 -12.39
CA LEU A 101 -14.54 -10.34 -13.25
C LEU A 101 -14.16 -11.65 -12.54
N VAL A 102 -13.12 -11.62 -11.72
CA VAL A 102 -12.72 -12.78 -10.91
C VAL A 102 -13.84 -13.16 -9.94
N GLN A 103 -14.44 -12.18 -9.27
CA GLN A 103 -15.51 -12.41 -8.30
C GLN A 103 -16.80 -12.93 -8.94
N GLN A 104 -17.03 -12.58 -10.19
CA GLN A 104 -18.21 -13.05 -10.92
C GLN A 104 -18.08 -14.50 -11.42
N GLY A 105 -16.89 -15.05 -11.26
CA GLY A 105 -16.63 -16.41 -11.67
C GLY A 105 -16.47 -16.61 -13.14
#